data_0e531fe5acf60d66d85d92a8f6ecaeee
#
_entry.id   0e531fe5acf60d66d85d92a8f6ecaeee
#
_cell.length_a   1.000
_cell.length_b   1.000
_cell.length_c   1.000
_cell.angle_alpha   90.00
_cell.angle_beta   90.00
_cell.angle_gamma   90.00
#
_symmetry.space_group_name_H-M   'P 1'
#
loop_
_entity.id
_entity.type
_entity.pdbx_description
1 polymer ?
#
loop_
_entity_poly.entity_id
_entity_poly.type
_entity_poly.pdbx_seq_one_letter_code
_entity_poly.pdbx_strand_id
1 'polypeptide(L)'
;MHSQKHLLRSAYGFTLAELLVAMAAASLIMALVVATYFGQTTTNSSQGQVVAMQQNLRVALQVMEREIMMAGYKPRPGVAVPAAFGIITADDDELVISMVEPVTDLDRIDNNSDGTVDEPGEKDGRDNDGDGEVDEAGEIITIRYRLYDALGDGDSDLGREELNTGASVSAVAENIEAIEFVYTLADGTQAPTPVPAADLPDIRAIGISILARTEEPSVSGYVDRIIYTPLSGPANNWGAYNDAYRRQLSAVTVNRRNF
;
A
#
# COMPACT_ATOMS: atom_id res chain seq x y z
N MET A 1 -4.08 48.27 -76.16
CA MET A 1 -2.79 47.73 -75.70
C MET A 1 -2.53 48.23 -74.30
N HIS A 2 -2.79 47.38 -73.29
CA HIS A 2 -2.56 47.72 -71.89
C HIS A 2 -1.25 47.07 -71.48
N SER A 3 -0.25 47.87 -71.21
CA SER A 3 1.07 47.43 -70.72
C SER A 3 1.00 47.17 -69.22
N GLN A 4 1.12 45.91 -68.80
CA GLN A 4 1.28 45.53 -67.40
C GLN A 4 2.71 45.78 -66.98
N LYS A 5 2.90 46.77 -66.13
CA LYS A 5 4.19 46.97 -65.42
C LYS A 5 4.31 45.92 -64.31
N HIS A 6 5.16 44.90 -64.49
CA HIS A 6 5.64 44.02 -63.43
C HIS A 6 6.52 44.83 -62.47
N LEU A 7 5.97 45.09 -61.28
CA LEU A 7 6.76 45.61 -60.19
C LEU A 7 7.65 44.47 -59.68
N LEU A 8 8.91 44.46 -60.09
CA LEU A 8 9.96 43.61 -59.49
C LEU A 8 10.14 44.08 -58.03
N ARG A 9 9.58 43.34 -57.12
CA ARG A 9 9.93 43.49 -55.68
C ARG A 9 11.41 43.17 -55.51
N SER A 10 12.21 44.20 -55.18
CA SER A 10 13.59 44.00 -54.79
C SER A 10 13.65 43.10 -53.52
N ALA A 11 14.16 41.89 -53.68
CA ALA A 11 14.44 41.00 -52.56
C ALA A 11 15.73 41.48 -51.88
N TYR A 12 15.61 42.22 -50.79
CA TYR A 12 16.73 42.51 -49.94
C TYR A 12 17.18 41.21 -49.23
N GLY A 13 18.43 40.81 -49.48
CA GLY A 13 19.03 39.68 -48.77
C GLY A 13 19.35 40.07 -47.31
N PHE A 14 19.29 39.07 -46.43
CA PHE A 14 19.68 39.25 -45.02
C PHE A 14 21.16 39.60 -44.88
N THR A 15 21.47 40.51 -43.95
CA THR A 15 22.83 40.81 -43.59
C THR A 15 23.38 39.73 -42.64
N LEU A 16 24.70 39.53 -42.63
CA LEU A 16 25.35 38.59 -41.73
C LEU A 16 25.10 38.95 -40.26
N ALA A 17 24.99 40.25 -39.95
CA ALA A 17 24.67 40.74 -38.61
C ALA A 17 23.23 40.34 -38.16
N GLU A 18 22.24 40.48 -39.06
CA GLU A 18 20.86 40.03 -38.78
C GLU A 18 20.78 38.52 -38.53
N LEU A 19 21.56 37.74 -39.29
CA LEU A 19 21.60 36.28 -39.07
C LEU A 19 22.19 35.94 -37.68
N LEU A 20 23.29 36.62 -37.29
CA LEU A 20 23.92 36.40 -35.96
C LEU A 20 23.01 36.80 -34.81
N VAL A 21 22.29 37.91 -34.93
CA VAL A 21 21.31 38.34 -33.90
C VAL A 21 20.15 37.35 -33.82
N ALA A 22 19.64 36.90 -34.96
CA ALA A 22 18.57 35.89 -35.01
C ALA A 22 19.01 34.57 -34.38
N MET A 23 20.25 34.10 -34.66
CA MET A 23 20.77 32.87 -34.04
C MET A 23 20.98 33.04 -32.53
N ALA A 24 21.48 34.20 -32.06
CA ALA A 24 21.62 34.48 -30.63
C ALA A 24 20.25 34.49 -29.91
N ALA A 25 19.24 35.14 -30.50
CA ALA A 25 17.89 35.15 -29.97
C ALA A 25 17.27 33.76 -29.97
N ALA A 26 17.42 32.99 -31.04
CA ALA A 26 16.92 31.62 -31.12
C ALA A 26 17.57 30.69 -30.09
N SER A 27 18.88 30.81 -29.88
CA SER A 27 19.61 30.02 -28.87
C SER A 27 19.14 30.33 -27.44
N LEU A 28 18.88 31.60 -27.13
CA LEU A 28 18.35 32.01 -25.82
C LEU A 28 16.94 31.44 -25.59
N ILE A 29 16.06 31.54 -26.60
CA ILE A 29 14.70 30.95 -26.49
C ILE A 29 14.78 29.44 -26.30
N MET A 30 15.65 28.77 -27.07
CA MET A 30 15.83 27.32 -26.94
C MET A 30 16.32 26.92 -25.55
N ALA A 31 17.28 27.67 -24.99
CA ALA A 31 17.76 27.43 -23.62
C ALA A 31 16.63 27.57 -22.59
N LEU A 32 15.75 28.56 -22.71
CA LEU A 32 14.59 28.74 -21.84
C LEU A 32 13.56 27.61 -21.97
N VAL A 33 13.28 27.15 -23.20
CA VAL A 33 12.39 26.02 -23.45
C VAL A 33 12.92 24.74 -22.82
N VAL A 34 14.22 24.46 -23.00
CA VAL A 34 14.87 23.29 -22.42
C VAL A 34 14.84 23.35 -20.89
N ALA A 35 15.15 24.49 -20.29
CA ALA A 35 15.10 24.67 -18.83
C ALA A 35 13.67 24.45 -18.29
N THR A 36 12.66 24.98 -18.97
CA THR A 36 11.26 24.77 -18.60
C THR A 36 10.86 23.30 -18.70
N TYR A 37 11.27 22.64 -19.79
CA TYR A 37 10.99 21.21 -20.01
C TYR A 37 11.57 20.34 -18.87
N PHE A 38 12.83 20.52 -18.51
CA PHE A 38 13.45 19.80 -17.41
C PHE A 38 12.73 20.06 -16.06
N GLY A 39 12.38 21.33 -15.79
CA GLY A 39 11.62 21.68 -14.59
C GLY A 39 10.26 20.97 -14.52
N GLN A 40 9.54 20.92 -15.64
CA GLN A 40 8.24 20.21 -15.72
C GLN A 40 8.40 18.70 -15.54
N THR A 41 9.40 18.10 -16.19
CA THR A 41 9.64 16.65 -16.10
C THR A 41 9.93 16.24 -14.65
N THR A 42 10.78 16.98 -13.95
CA THR A 42 11.11 16.73 -12.55
C THR A 42 9.88 16.85 -11.63
N THR A 43 9.06 17.89 -11.88
CA THR A 43 7.83 18.09 -11.09
C THR A 43 6.83 16.95 -11.32
N ASN A 44 6.61 16.53 -12.57
CA ASN A 44 5.71 15.45 -12.92
C ASN A 44 6.15 14.10 -12.31
N SER A 45 7.44 13.80 -12.34
CA SER A 45 7.99 12.59 -11.70
C SER A 45 7.74 12.58 -10.20
N SER A 46 8.04 13.67 -9.51
CA SER A 46 7.79 13.77 -8.06
C SER A 46 6.31 13.65 -7.69
N GLN A 47 5.41 14.21 -8.50
CA GLN A 47 3.96 14.06 -8.29
C GLN A 47 3.51 12.62 -8.51
N GLY A 48 4.03 11.94 -9.55
CA GLY A 48 3.74 10.53 -9.82
C GLY A 48 4.08 9.62 -8.65
N GLN A 49 5.26 9.82 -8.05
CA GLN A 49 5.71 9.05 -6.87
C GLN A 49 4.81 9.28 -5.64
N VAL A 50 4.41 10.52 -5.38
CA VAL A 50 3.48 10.81 -4.27
C VAL A 50 2.12 10.13 -4.50
N VAL A 51 1.61 10.14 -5.73
CA VAL A 51 0.34 9.45 -6.07
C VAL A 51 0.49 7.95 -5.89
N ALA A 52 1.59 7.33 -6.33
CA ALA A 52 1.86 5.91 -6.14
C ALA A 52 1.90 5.54 -4.65
N MET A 53 2.66 6.29 -3.84
CA MET A 53 2.70 6.13 -2.38
C MET A 53 1.31 6.21 -1.74
N GLN A 54 0.46 7.17 -2.15
CA GLN A 54 -0.91 7.30 -1.64
C GLN A 54 -1.79 6.12 -2.04
N GLN A 55 -1.62 5.58 -3.25
CA GLN A 55 -2.34 4.39 -3.70
C GLN A 55 -1.93 3.16 -2.90
N ASN A 56 -0.62 2.95 -2.69
CA ASN A 56 -0.10 1.86 -1.86
C ASN A 56 -0.68 1.90 -0.45
N LEU A 57 -0.63 3.06 0.22
CA LEU A 57 -1.23 3.23 1.54
C LEU A 57 -2.73 2.90 1.58
N ARG A 58 -3.49 3.34 0.58
CA ARG A 58 -4.92 3.07 0.50
C ARG A 58 -5.21 1.58 0.34
N VAL A 59 -4.47 0.91 -0.56
CA VAL A 59 -4.62 -0.53 -0.79
C VAL A 59 -4.27 -1.30 0.48
N ALA A 60 -3.14 -0.99 1.11
CA ALA A 60 -2.70 -1.60 2.35
C ALA A 60 -3.78 -1.53 3.43
N LEU A 61 -4.26 -0.33 3.73
CA LEU A 61 -5.28 -0.13 4.76
C LEU A 61 -6.58 -0.83 4.40
N GLN A 62 -7.02 -0.82 3.14
CA GLN A 62 -8.25 -1.47 2.71
C GLN A 62 -8.18 -3.00 2.84
N VAL A 63 -7.05 -3.61 2.51
CA VAL A 63 -6.84 -5.06 2.67
C VAL A 63 -6.85 -5.43 4.15
N MET A 64 -6.03 -4.76 4.95
CA MET A 64 -5.93 -5.01 6.39
C MET A 64 -7.26 -4.79 7.11
N GLU A 65 -7.97 -3.68 6.80
CA GLU A 65 -9.27 -3.38 7.40
C GLU A 65 -10.28 -4.50 7.18
N ARG A 66 -10.35 -5.02 5.94
CA ARG A 66 -11.26 -6.11 5.61
C ARG A 66 -10.92 -7.39 6.36
N GLU A 67 -9.65 -7.79 6.41
CA GLU A 67 -9.22 -9.02 7.06
C GLU A 67 -9.31 -8.93 8.59
N ILE A 68 -8.98 -7.78 9.17
CA ILE A 68 -9.16 -7.54 10.62
C ILE A 68 -10.64 -7.60 11.01
N MET A 69 -11.55 -7.07 10.20
CA MET A 69 -12.99 -7.22 10.44
C MET A 69 -13.45 -8.68 10.40
N MET A 70 -12.78 -9.53 9.62
CA MET A 70 -13.06 -10.96 9.52
C MET A 70 -12.37 -11.79 10.62
N ALA A 71 -11.39 -11.24 11.33
CA ALA A 71 -10.69 -11.95 12.41
C ALA A 71 -11.69 -12.57 13.40
N GLY A 72 -11.56 -13.88 13.66
CA GLY A 72 -12.49 -14.65 14.49
C GLY A 72 -13.81 -15.05 13.81
N TYR A 73 -13.93 -14.81 12.51
CA TYR A 73 -15.14 -15.22 11.77
C TYR A 73 -15.32 -16.74 11.75
N LYS A 74 -16.57 -17.18 12.00
CA LYS A 74 -17.03 -18.58 11.92
C LYS A 74 -18.32 -18.61 11.11
N PRO A 75 -18.39 -19.36 10.00
CA PRO A 75 -19.58 -19.40 9.15
C PRO A 75 -20.78 -20.05 9.82
N ARG A 76 -20.56 -20.94 10.81
CA ARG A 76 -21.60 -21.67 11.54
C ARG A 76 -21.27 -21.81 13.03
N PRO A 77 -22.27 -21.81 13.92
CA PRO A 77 -22.07 -22.22 15.31
C PRO A 77 -21.58 -23.68 15.40
N GLY A 78 -20.57 -23.94 16.21
CA GLY A 78 -20.07 -25.31 16.46
C GLY A 78 -18.90 -25.73 15.56
N VAL A 79 -18.40 -24.88 14.67
CA VAL A 79 -17.11 -25.12 13.99
C VAL A 79 -16.03 -25.21 15.07
N ALA A 80 -15.27 -26.30 15.06
CA ALA A 80 -14.13 -26.48 15.93
C ALA A 80 -13.03 -25.50 15.52
N VAL A 81 -12.47 -24.81 16.48
CA VAL A 81 -11.36 -23.85 16.24
C VAL A 81 -10.31 -24.04 17.34
N PRO A 82 -9.04 -23.76 17.08
CA PRO A 82 -7.99 -23.78 18.09
C PRO A 82 -8.30 -22.85 19.27
N ALA A 83 -7.63 -23.09 20.41
CA ALA A 83 -7.77 -22.22 21.58
C ALA A 83 -7.32 -20.78 21.29
N ALA A 84 -6.29 -20.61 20.45
CA ALA A 84 -5.88 -19.32 19.90
C ALA A 84 -6.54 -19.12 18.54
N PHE A 85 -7.68 -18.41 18.52
CA PHE A 85 -8.45 -18.12 17.32
C PHE A 85 -8.93 -16.67 17.31
N GLY A 86 -8.91 -16.05 16.15
CA GLY A 86 -9.25 -14.67 15.96
C GLY A 86 -8.00 -13.79 15.97
N ILE A 87 -7.62 -13.17 17.07
CA ILE A 87 -6.33 -12.49 17.22
C ILE A 87 -5.38 -13.43 17.93
N ILE A 88 -4.26 -13.77 17.30
CA ILE A 88 -3.27 -14.73 17.82
C ILE A 88 -2.06 -14.01 18.39
N THR A 89 -1.55 -13.00 17.66
CA THR A 89 -0.47 -12.12 18.11
C THR A 89 -0.90 -10.68 17.92
N ALA A 90 -0.68 -9.88 18.94
CA ALA A 90 -0.97 -8.45 18.96
C ALA A 90 0.23 -7.71 19.53
N ASP A 91 1.20 -7.40 18.65
CA ASP A 91 2.38 -6.60 18.98
C ASP A 91 2.29 -5.22 18.32
N ASP A 92 3.22 -4.33 18.60
CA ASP A 92 3.21 -2.98 18.03
C ASP A 92 3.60 -2.98 16.54
N ASP A 93 4.40 -3.95 16.07
CA ASP A 93 4.86 -4.07 14.69
C ASP A 93 4.44 -5.38 13.99
N GLU A 94 3.78 -6.30 14.73
CA GLU A 94 3.29 -7.57 14.19
C GLU A 94 1.84 -7.83 14.62
N LEU A 95 1.01 -8.18 13.66
CA LEU A 95 -0.37 -8.63 13.88
C LEU A 95 -0.57 -10.00 13.23
N VAL A 96 -0.99 -10.99 14.02
CA VAL A 96 -1.42 -12.30 13.52
C VAL A 96 -2.88 -12.52 13.84
N ILE A 97 -3.66 -12.78 12.81
CA ILE A 97 -5.11 -13.04 12.91
C ILE A 97 -5.46 -14.37 12.26
N SER A 98 -6.53 -14.98 12.73
CA SER A 98 -7.11 -16.16 12.08
C SER A 98 -8.60 -16.02 11.91
N MET A 99 -9.13 -16.69 10.90
CA MET A 99 -10.55 -16.78 10.57
C MET A 99 -10.80 -18.11 9.88
N VAL A 100 -12.04 -18.58 9.96
CA VAL A 100 -12.47 -19.67 9.07
C VAL A 100 -12.65 -19.06 7.69
N GLU A 101 -12.10 -19.69 6.67
CA GLU A 101 -12.20 -19.20 5.31
C GLU A 101 -13.67 -19.04 4.91
N PRO A 102 -14.09 -17.86 4.45
CA PRO A 102 -15.40 -17.73 3.87
C PRO A 102 -15.39 -18.49 2.54
N VAL A 103 -16.04 -19.63 2.53
CA VAL A 103 -16.16 -20.49 1.34
C VAL A 103 -16.85 -19.71 0.23
N THR A 104 -16.09 -19.10 -0.62
CA THR A 104 -16.53 -18.49 -1.87
C THR A 104 -15.43 -18.69 -2.89
N ASP A 105 -15.38 -19.92 -3.41
CA ASP A 105 -14.70 -20.12 -4.67
C ASP A 105 -15.56 -19.46 -5.76
N LEU A 106 -15.05 -18.38 -6.35
CA LEU A 106 -15.70 -17.64 -7.43
C LEU A 106 -14.94 -17.86 -8.76
N ASP A 107 -14.38 -19.04 -8.95
CA ASP A 107 -13.60 -19.37 -10.15
C ASP A 107 -14.48 -19.73 -11.37
N ARG A 108 -15.80 -19.83 -11.16
CA ARG A 108 -16.82 -20.24 -12.14
C ARG A 108 -16.67 -21.68 -12.61
N ILE A 109 -16.12 -22.53 -11.78
CA ILE A 109 -16.03 -23.97 -11.97
C ILE A 109 -16.99 -24.62 -10.98
N ASP A 110 -17.67 -25.65 -11.38
CA ASP A 110 -18.43 -26.56 -10.52
C ASP A 110 -17.44 -27.59 -9.96
N ASN A 111 -16.80 -27.26 -8.84
CA ASN A 111 -15.72 -28.08 -8.27
C ASN A 111 -16.23 -29.35 -7.59
N ASN A 112 -17.47 -29.36 -7.13
CA ASN A 112 -18.11 -30.54 -6.51
C ASN A 112 -18.96 -31.35 -7.49
N SER A 113 -19.16 -30.87 -8.73
CA SER A 113 -19.90 -31.52 -9.81
C SER A 113 -21.39 -31.77 -9.50
N ASP A 114 -22.04 -30.91 -8.72
CA ASP A 114 -23.45 -30.99 -8.41
C ASP A 114 -24.36 -30.23 -9.39
N GLY A 115 -23.76 -29.46 -10.30
CA GLY A 115 -24.44 -28.70 -11.35
C GLY A 115 -24.64 -27.22 -11.01
N THR A 116 -24.18 -26.76 -9.87
CA THR A 116 -24.15 -25.36 -9.46
C THR A 116 -22.70 -24.88 -9.48
N VAL A 117 -22.44 -23.65 -9.84
CA VAL A 117 -21.10 -23.05 -9.82
C VAL A 117 -21.04 -21.99 -8.73
N ASP A 118 -19.89 -21.86 -8.08
CA ASP A 118 -19.64 -20.80 -7.10
C ASP A 118 -20.63 -20.78 -5.92
N GLU A 119 -21.13 -21.93 -5.43
CA GLU A 119 -21.97 -21.95 -4.24
C GLU A 119 -21.16 -22.05 -2.94
N PRO A 120 -21.75 -21.68 -1.78
CA PRO A 120 -21.12 -21.82 -0.49
C PRO A 120 -20.82 -23.30 -0.15
N GLY A 121 -19.55 -23.64 -0.04
CA GLY A 121 -19.08 -25.01 0.22
C GLY A 121 -18.34 -25.64 -0.96
N GLU A 122 -18.20 -24.93 -2.06
CA GLU A 122 -17.28 -25.27 -3.12
C GLU A 122 -15.83 -25.11 -2.68
N LYS A 123 -14.93 -25.86 -3.27
CA LYS A 123 -13.62 -26.20 -2.73
C LYS A 123 -12.49 -25.62 -3.57
N ASP A 124 -11.46 -25.04 -2.94
CA ASP A 124 -10.32 -24.48 -3.65
C ASP A 124 -9.17 -25.48 -3.88
N GLY A 125 -9.31 -26.71 -3.37
CA GLY A 125 -8.34 -27.78 -3.51
C GLY A 125 -7.11 -27.63 -2.61
N ARG A 126 -7.19 -26.83 -1.54
CA ARG A 126 -6.10 -26.59 -0.60
C ARG A 126 -6.44 -27.13 0.78
N ASP A 127 -5.40 -27.50 1.50
CA ASP A 127 -5.41 -27.77 2.93
C ASP A 127 -4.95 -26.47 3.61
N ASN A 128 -5.92 -25.63 4.02
CA ASN A 128 -5.65 -24.30 4.53
C ASN A 128 -5.29 -24.29 6.04
N ASP A 129 -5.59 -25.36 6.77
CA ASP A 129 -5.24 -25.46 8.19
C ASP A 129 -4.08 -26.45 8.46
N GLY A 130 -3.66 -27.22 7.47
CA GLY A 130 -2.49 -28.09 7.53
C GLY A 130 -2.72 -29.41 8.25
N ASP A 131 -3.97 -29.87 8.37
CA ASP A 131 -4.29 -31.12 9.07
C ASP A 131 -4.17 -32.36 8.17
N GLY A 132 -4.03 -32.15 6.85
CA GLY A 132 -3.86 -33.17 5.81
C GLY A 132 -5.16 -33.55 5.10
N GLU A 133 -6.29 -32.99 5.47
CA GLU A 133 -7.53 -33.03 4.71
C GLU A 133 -7.63 -31.75 3.85
N VAL A 134 -8.27 -31.85 2.71
CA VAL A 134 -8.38 -30.75 1.74
C VAL A 134 -9.83 -30.34 1.67
N ASP A 135 -10.12 -29.05 1.78
CA ASP A 135 -11.47 -28.52 1.58
C ASP A 135 -12.53 -29.06 2.55
N GLU A 136 -12.17 -29.31 3.80
CA GLU A 136 -13.17 -29.66 4.80
C GLU A 136 -13.84 -28.40 5.41
N ALA A 137 -14.96 -28.65 6.07
CA ALA A 137 -15.75 -27.56 6.66
C ALA A 137 -15.08 -27.02 7.92
N GLY A 138 -14.47 -25.86 7.81
CA GLY A 138 -13.89 -25.17 8.96
C GLY A 138 -12.41 -24.81 8.81
N GLU A 139 -11.89 -24.91 7.61
CA GLU A 139 -10.51 -24.51 7.32
C GLU A 139 -10.18 -23.13 7.86
N ILE A 140 -9.03 -23.02 8.48
CA ILE A 140 -8.60 -21.83 9.20
C ILE A 140 -7.43 -21.19 8.45
N ILE A 141 -7.64 -19.97 7.96
CA ILE A 141 -6.56 -19.13 7.45
C ILE A 141 -5.94 -18.37 8.62
N THR A 142 -4.62 -18.40 8.70
CA THR A 142 -3.86 -17.59 9.65
C THR A 142 -2.97 -16.62 8.90
N ILE A 143 -3.20 -15.33 9.10
CA ILE A 143 -2.54 -14.25 8.38
C ILE A 143 -1.66 -13.46 9.33
N ARG A 144 -0.42 -13.23 8.92
CA ARG A 144 0.54 -12.37 9.58
C ARG A 144 0.78 -11.10 8.78
N TYR A 145 0.71 -9.96 9.45
CA TYR A 145 1.14 -8.65 8.94
C TYR A 145 2.34 -8.16 9.70
N ARG A 146 3.40 -7.83 9.00
CA ARG A 146 4.59 -7.13 9.52
C ARG A 146 5.41 -6.54 8.38
N LEU A 147 6.46 -5.77 8.70
CA LEU A 147 7.40 -5.31 7.71
C LEU A 147 8.37 -6.41 7.29
N TYR A 148 8.64 -6.47 5.98
CA TYR A 148 9.63 -7.34 5.33
C TYR A 148 10.33 -6.57 4.23
N ASP A 149 11.49 -7.02 3.81
CA ASP A 149 12.04 -6.77 2.48
C ASP A 149 11.52 -7.88 1.56
N ALA A 150 10.27 -7.74 1.09
CA ALA A 150 9.57 -8.78 0.34
C ALA A 150 10.08 -8.91 -1.10
N LEU A 151 10.62 -7.84 -1.65
CA LEU A 151 11.14 -7.79 -3.02
C LEU A 151 12.66 -8.02 -3.09
N GLY A 152 13.38 -7.94 -1.95
CA GLY A 152 14.83 -8.13 -1.90
C GLY A 152 15.62 -6.93 -2.47
N ASP A 153 15.02 -5.74 -2.45
CA ASP A 153 15.61 -4.50 -2.97
C ASP A 153 16.26 -3.64 -1.87
N GLY A 154 16.15 -4.07 -0.61
CA GLY A 154 16.73 -3.42 0.56
C GLY A 154 15.79 -2.42 1.24
N ASP A 155 14.59 -2.26 0.74
CA ASP A 155 13.54 -1.43 1.31
C ASP A 155 12.52 -2.30 2.07
N SER A 156 11.87 -1.70 3.07
CA SER A 156 10.84 -2.41 3.83
C SER A 156 9.49 -2.29 3.13
N ASP A 157 8.78 -3.42 3.07
CA ASP A 157 7.44 -3.53 2.53
C ASP A 157 6.46 -4.00 3.61
N LEU A 158 5.19 -3.65 3.49
CA LEU A 158 4.15 -4.29 4.27
C LEU A 158 3.88 -5.67 3.69
N GLY A 159 4.34 -6.70 4.39
CA GLY A 159 4.13 -8.09 4.03
C GLY A 159 2.84 -8.65 4.62
N ARG A 160 2.18 -9.49 3.83
CA ARG A 160 1.12 -10.41 4.23
C ARG A 160 1.61 -11.82 4.02
N GLU A 161 1.60 -12.61 5.07
CA GLU A 161 2.03 -14.00 5.07
C GLU A 161 0.88 -14.88 5.54
N GLU A 162 0.58 -15.93 4.81
CA GLU A 162 -0.38 -16.96 5.16
C GLU A 162 0.36 -18.14 5.79
N LEU A 163 0.24 -18.29 7.11
CA LEU A 163 1.14 -19.17 7.89
C LEU A 163 0.87 -20.65 7.68
N ASN A 164 -0.36 -21.03 7.32
CA ASN A 164 -0.75 -22.44 7.22
C ASN A 164 -0.50 -23.05 5.84
N THR A 165 -0.33 -22.23 4.80
CA THR A 165 -0.21 -22.72 3.41
C THR A 165 1.23 -22.90 2.94
N GLY A 166 2.22 -22.49 3.72
CA GLY A 166 3.62 -22.44 3.28
C GLY A 166 3.87 -21.47 2.11
N ALA A 167 2.90 -20.58 1.85
CA ALA A 167 3.03 -19.55 0.83
C ALA A 167 4.14 -18.55 1.19
N SER A 168 4.81 -18.02 0.18
CA SER A 168 5.76 -16.94 0.38
C SER A 168 5.05 -15.66 0.80
N VAL A 169 5.75 -14.82 1.57
CA VAL A 169 5.28 -13.47 1.91
C VAL A 169 4.94 -12.69 0.63
N SER A 170 3.78 -12.05 0.62
CA SER A 170 3.36 -11.16 -0.46
C SER A 170 3.45 -9.71 0.00
N ALA A 171 4.05 -8.84 -0.80
CA ALA A 171 3.99 -7.40 -0.56
C ALA A 171 2.56 -6.89 -0.79
N VAL A 172 1.96 -6.29 0.25
CA VAL A 172 0.65 -5.60 0.17
C VAL A 172 0.85 -4.15 -0.24
N ALA A 173 1.93 -3.55 0.24
CA ALA A 173 2.35 -2.21 -0.13
C ALA A 173 3.87 -2.10 -0.03
N GLU A 174 4.46 -1.48 -1.02
CA GLU A 174 5.89 -1.25 -1.12
C GLU A 174 6.31 0.05 -0.44
N ASN A 175 7.59 0.14 -0.08
CA ASN A 175 8.21 1.34 0.48
C ASN A 175 7.53 1.82 1.77
N ILE A 176 7.27 0.92 2.69
CA ILE A 176 6.71 1.20 4.01
C ILE A 176 7.84 1.36 5.04
N GLU A 177 8.01 2.56 5.53
CA GLU A 177 9.07 2.93 6.48
C GLU A 177 8.80 2.43 7.90
N ALA A 178 7.53 2.51 8.33
CA ALA A 178 7.10 2.09 9.66
C ALA A 178 5.63 1.67 9.69
N ILE A 179 5.31 0.74 10.57
CA ILE A 179 3.96 0.33 10.92
C ILE A 179 3.81 0.32 12.44
N GLU A 180 2.61 0.60 12.93
CA GLU A 180 2.26 0.44 14.32
C GLU A 180 0.83 -0.05 14.46
N PHE A 181 0.63 -0.97 15.39
CA PHE A 181 -0.67 -1.46 15.82
C PHE A 181 -0.96 -1.01 17.26
N VAL A 182 -2.17 -0.56 17.50
CA VAL A 182 -2.67 -0.14 18.81
C VAL A 182 -3.97 -0.85 19.09
N TYR A 183 -4.11 -1.44 20.27
CA TYR A 183 -5.23 -2.30 20.61
C TYR A 183 -6.11 -1.66 21.68
N THR A 184 -7.42 -1.61 21.43
CA THR A 184 -8.42 -1.13 22.39
C THR A 184 -9.22 -2.30 22.93
N LEU A 185 -9.25 -2.46 24.25
CA LEU A 185 -9.97 -3.52 24.94
C LEU A 185 -11.47 -3.21 25.09
N ALA A 186 -12.22 -4.20 25.55
CA ALA A 186 -13.68 -4.09 25.74
C ALA A 186 -14.10 -3.01 26.75
N ASP A 187 -13.25 -2.66 27.70
CA ASP A 187 -13.47 -1.59 28.65
C ASP A 187 -13.12 -0.19 28.12
N GLY A 188 -12.64 -0.11 26.86
CA GLY A 188 -12.22 1.13 26.21
C GLY A 188 -10.78 1.55 26.53
N THR A 189 -10.03 0.79 27.31
CA THR A 189 -8.62 1.06 27.58
C THR A 189 -7.72 0.57 26.44
N GLN A 190 -6.57 1.24 26.29
CA GLN A 190 -5.54 0.79 25.36
C GLN A 190 -4.70 -0.30 26.04
N ALA A 191 -4.55 -1.43 25.34
CA ALA A 191 -3.71 -2.52 25.84
C ALA A 191 -2.21 -2.19 25.68
N PRO A 192 -1.34 -2.73 26.56
CA PRO A 192 0.10 -2.71 26.33
C PRO A 192 0.45 -3.61 25.15
N THR A 193 1.58 -3.35 24.48
CA THR A 193 2.15 -4.22 23.45
C THR A 193 3.46 -4.85 23.95
N PRO A 194 3.69 -6.15 23.70
CA PRO A 194 2.73 -7.13 23.19
C PRO A 194 1.54 -7.35 24.14
N VAL A 195 0.35 -7.55 23.56
CA VAL A 195 -0.87 -7.80 24.34
C VAL A 195 -0.78 -9.18 24.99
N PRO A 196 -0.99 -9.29 26.33
CA PRO A 196 -1.00 -10.60 26.99
C PRO A 196 -2.05 -11.55 26.39
N ALA A 197 -1.72 -12.84 26.31
CA ALA A 197 -2.61 -13.84 25.72
C ALA A 197 -4.01 -13.89 26.38
N ALA A 198 -4.09 -13.56 27.67
CA ALA A 198 -5.38 -13.51 28.39
C ALA A 198 -6.28 -12.37 27.92
N ASP A 199 -5.72 -11.29 27.39
CA ASP A 199 -6.44 -10.07 26.98
C ASP A 199 -6.76 -10.06 25.48
N LEU A 200 -6.16 -10.94 24.67
CA LEU A 200 -6.43 -11.05 23.23
C LEU A 200 -7.92 -11.19 22.88
N PRO A 201 -8.73 -11.99 23.60
CA PRO A 201 -10.16 -12.11 23.33
C PRO A 201 -10.93 -10.80 23.58
N ASP A 202 -10.40 -9.92 24.42
CA ASP A 202 -11.04 -8.66 24.82
C ASP A 202 -10.73 -7.50 23.89
N ILE A 203 -9.86 -7.69 22.89
CA ILE A 203 -9.60 -6.66 21.88
C ILE A 203 -10.86 -6.39 21.05
N ARG A 204 -11.30 -5.14 21.01
CA ARG A 204 -12.50 -4.69 20.25
C ARG A 204 -12.17 -3.83 19.06
N ALA A 205 -11.06 -3.09 19.11
CA ALA A 205 -10.61 -2.29 18.00
C ALA A 205 -9.09 -2.36 17.85
N ILE A 206 -8.63 -2.28 16.61
CA ILE A 206 -7.23 -2.23 16.23
C ILE A 206 -7.00 -0.93 15.48
N GLY A 207 -6.18 -0.05 16.04
CA GLY A 207 -5.65 1.13 15.36
C GLY A 207 -4.42 0.73 14.55
N ILE A 208 -4.34 1.21 13.34
CA ILE A 208 -3.23 0.95 12.41
C ILE A 208 -2.64 2.28 12.01
N SER A 209 -1.34 2.46 12.18
CA SER A 209 -0.59 3.60 11.66
C SER A 209 0.46 3.09 10.68
N ILE A 210 0.49 3.63 9.46
CA ILE A 210 1.44 3.25 8.43
C ILE A 210 2.13 4.51 7.92
N LEU A 211 3.46 4.51 7.90
CA LEU A 211 4.28 5.54 7.30
C LEU A 211 4.89 4.99 6.01
N ALA A 212 4.46 5.52 4.87
CA ALA A 212 5.04 5.20 3.59
C ALA A 212 5.99 6.30 3.12
N ARG A 213 6.95 5.95 2.28
CA ARG A 213 7.85 6.88 1.61
C ARG A 213 7.73 6.76 0.09
N THR A 214 8.28 7.73 -0.63
CA THR A 214 8.47 7.62 -2.08
C THR A 214 9.61 6.64 -2.37
N GLU A 215 9.51 5.92 -3.50
CA GLU A 215 10.54 4.99 -3.98
C GLU A 215 11.89 5.70 -4.18
N GLU A 216 11.86 6.86 -4.82
CA GLU A 216 13.05 7.64 -5.12
C GLU A 216 13.12 8.93 -4.30
N PRO A 217 14.33 9.40 -3.95
CA PRO A 217 14.51 10.67 -3.27
C PRO A 217 14.13 11.84 -4.17
N SER A 218 13.61 12.90 -3.58
CA SER A 218 13.27 14.13 -4.29
C SER A 218 14.51 14.88 -4.78
N VAL A 219 14.60 15.10 -6.08
CA VAL A 219 15.72 15.86 -6.68
C VAL A 219 15.62 17.38 -6.49
N SER A 220 14.54 17.88 -5.87
CA SER A 220 14.25 19.31 -5.72
C SER A 220 14.92 20.00 -4.53
N GLY A 221 15.88 19.35 -3.86
CA GLY A 221 16.48 19.85 -2.61
C GLY A 221 15.54 19.77 -1.40
N TYR A 222 14.48 18.96 -1.49
CA TYR A 222 13.60 18.65 -0.37
C TYR A 222 14.37 17.89 0.71
N VAL A 223 14.09 18.22 1.97
CA VAL A 223 14.59 17.48 3.14
C VAL A 223 13.43 17.24 4.08
N ASP A 224 13.17 15.98 4.40
CA ASP A 224 12.12 15.59 5.33
C ASP A 224 12.55 15.84 6.78
N ARG A 225 11.95 16.86 7.39
CA ARG A 225 12.14 17.22 8.80
C ARG A 225 10.87 17.05 9.62
N ILE A 226 9.90 16.34 9.06
CA ILE A 226 8.61 16.16 9.69
C ILE A 226 8.73 15.11 10.80
N ILE A 227 8.01 15.35 11.87
CA ILE A 227 7.77 14.36 12.93
C ILE A 227 6.39 13.79 12.70
N TYR A 228 6.32 12.48 12.57
CA TYR A 228 5.08 11.74 12.31
C TYR A 228 4.61 11.12 13.63
N THR A 229 3.38 11.44 14.04
CA THR A 229 2.82 10.95 15.30
C THR A 229 1.83 9.83 15.00
N PRO A 230 2.14 8.56 15.34
CA PRO A 230 1.22 7.44 15.18
C PRO A 230 0.08 7.48 16.20
N LEU A 231 -0.84 6.49 16.14
CA LEU A 231 -2.01 6.43 17.01
C LEU A 231 -1.68 6.24 18.50
N SER A 232 -0.53 5.65 18.83
CA SER A 232 -0.05 5.53 20.21
C SER A 232 0.34 6.88 20.84
N GLY A 233 0.48 7.90 20.00
CA GLY A 233 0.75 9.27 20.44
C GLY A 233 2.22 9.70 20.41
N PRO A 234 2.51 10.91 20.94
CA PRO A 234 3.79 11.56 20.72
C PRO A 234 5.02 10.88 21.36
N ALA A 235 4.80 9.94 22.28
CA ALA A 235 5.91 9.18 22.90
C ALA A 235 6.62 8.26 21.89
N ASN A 236 5.90 7.84 20.84
CA ASN A 236 6.37 6.90 19.81
C ASN A 236 6.52 7.57 18.44
N ASN A 237 6.80 8.85 18.38
CA ASN A 237 6.97 9.59 17.13
C ASN A 237 8.04 8.98 16.23
N TRP A 238 7.76 9.00 14.92
CA TRP A 238 8.71 8.64 13.86
C TRP A 238 9.35 9.88 13.22
N GLY A 239 10.62 9.79 12.84
CA GLY A 239 11.37 10.90 12.23
C GLY A 239 12.12 11.72 13.30
N ALA A 240 12.72 12.87 13.03
CA ALA A 240 12.88 13.47 11.71
C ALA A 240 13.96 12.71 10.93
N TYR A 241 13.67 12.25 9.73
CA TYR A 241 14.59 11.41 8.94
C TYR A 241 15.75 12.22 8.33
N ASN A 242 15.53 13.51 8.05
CA ASN A 242 16.52 14.44 7.50
C ASN A 242 17.11 13.99 6.15
N ASP A 243 16.35 13.29 5.35
CA ASP A 243 16.69 12.81 4.01
C ASP A 243 15.81 13.45 2.93
N ALA A 244 15.98 13.05 1.68
CA ALA A 244 15.26 13.60 0.54
C ALA A 244 13.98 12.85 0.17
N TYR A 245 13.58 11.82 0.89
CA TYR A 245 12.36 11.08 0.63
C TYR A 245 11.14 11.82 1.14
N ARG A 246 10.04 11.76 0.38
CA ARG A 246 8.75 12.28 0.84
C ARG A 246 8.00 11.17 1.53
N ARG A 247 7.41 11.48 2.68
CA ARG A 247 6.67 10.51 3.49
C ARG A 247 5.25 10.96 3.72
N GLN A 248 4.39 9.99 3.97
CA GLN A 248 3.01 10.21 4.37
C GLN A 248 2.61 9.20 5.44
N LEU A 249 2.12 9.71 6.55
CA LEU A 249 1.45 8.92 7.57
C LEU A 249 -0.02 8.76 7.21
N SER A 250 -0.54 7.54 7.32
CA SER A 250 -1.96 7.25 7.28
C SER A 250 -2.34 6.39 8.48
N ALA A 251 -3.49 6.65 9.07
CA ALA A 251 -3.94 5.91 10.23
C ALA A 251 -5.45 5.65 10.15
N VAL A 252 -5.86 4.46 10.63
CA VAL A 252 -7.26 4.04 10.70
C VAL A 252 -7.48 3.21 11.96
N THR A 253 -8.70 3.22 12.48
CA THR A 253 -9.11 2.31 13.56
C THR A 253 -10.20 1.39 13.04
N VAL A 254 -9.96 0.09 13.15
CA VAL A 254 -10.86 -0.97 12.69
C VAL A 254 -11.52 -1.63 13.88
N ASN A 255 -12.84 -1.67 13.87
CA ASN A 255 -13.61 -2.39 14.89
C ASN A 255 -13.77 -3.85 14.49
N ARG A 256 -13.35 -4.75 15.35
CA ARG A 256 -13.56 -6.20 15.19
C ARG A 256 -15.05 -6.52 15.27
N ARG A 257 -15.55 -7.40 14.41
CA ARG A 257 -16.97 -7.79 14.34
C ARG A 257 -17.26 -9.13 14.98
N ASN A 258 -16.28 -10.03 15.01
CA ASN A 258 -16.43 -11.40 15.47
C ASN A 258 -15.68 -11.58 16.81
N PHE A 259 -16.42 -11.88 17.87
CA PHE A 259 -15.91 -12.02 19.24
C PHE A 259 -16.12 -13.43 19.76
#